data_9dc4dd401ec2e1eabc95accd924b7bc5
#
_entry.id   9dc4dd401ec2e1eabc95accd924b7bc5
#
_cell.length_a   1.000
_cell.length_b   1.000
_cell.length_c   1.000
_cell.angle_alpha   90.00
_cell.angle_beta   90.00
_cell.angle_gamma   90.00
#
_symmetry.space_group_name_H-M   'P 1'
#
loop_
_entity.id
_entity.type
_entity.pdbx_description
1 polymer ?
#
loop_
_entity_poly.entity_id
_entity_poly.type
_entity_poly.pdbx_seq_one_letter_code
_entity_poly.pdbx_strand_id
1 'polypeptide(L)' 'MANRREITIERHLTVAEVAELLGTTERFPRRLIAERRIRFVRVGRHVRIPESAVIEFIAAGLVEPITRSRPGRVA' A
#
# COMPACT_ATOMS: atom_id res chain seq x y z
N MET A 1 18.53 -0.26 -16.28
CA MET A 1 18.22 -0.14 -16.00
C MET A 1 17.59 -0.19 -15.30
N ALA A 2 17.59 0.12 -15.11
CA ALA A 2 17.28 -0.05 -14.30
C ALA A 2 16.10 0.00 -14.00
N ASN A 3 15.51 0.36 -13.97
CA ASN A 3 14.56 0.33 -13.67
C ASN A 3 13.82 -0.56 -13.36
N ARG A 4 13.34 -0.89 -13.87
CA ARG A 4 12.66 -1.95 -13.62
C ARG A 4 13.51 -2.83 -12.96
N ARG A 5 14.64 -2.67 -13.15
CA ARG A 5 15.49 -3.48 -12.56
C ARG A 5 15.64 -3.08 -11.21
N GLU A 6 14.97 -2.12 -10.76
CA GLU A 6 15.05 -1.73 -9.42
C GLU A 6 14.22 -2.60 -8.54
N ILE A 7 13.94 -3.80 -8.92
CA ILE A 7 13.23 -4.74 -8.07
C ILE A 7 14.11 -5.08 -6.87
N THR A 8 13.58 -4.85 -5.70
CA THR A 8 14.30 -5.12 -4.46
C THR A 8 13.75 -6.36 -3.82
N ILE A 9 14.62 -7.16 -3.23
CA ILE A 9 14.18 -8.34 -2.50
C ILE A 9 13.54 -7.83 -1.21
N GLU A 10 12.27 -8.05 -1.06
CA GLU A 10 11.54 -7.61 0.12
C GLU A 10 10.45 -8.63 0.42
N ARG A 11 9.84 -8.48 1.56
CA ARG A 11 8.78 -9.37 1.95
C ARG A 11 7.57 -9.15 1.04
N HIS A 12 6.97 -10.24 0.61
CA HIS A 12 5.76 -10.18 -0.21
C HIS A 12 4.63 -10.76 0.61
N LEU A 13 3.56 -10.01 0.72
CA LEU A 13 2.47 -10.31 1.60
C LEU A 13 1.31 -10.97 0.87
N THR A 14 0.58 -11.81 1.60
CA THR A 14 -0.63 -12.40 1.04
C THR A 14 -1.76 -11.38 1.17
N VAL A 15 -2.85 -11.64 0.46
CA VAL A 15 -4.04 -10.79 0.56
C VAL A 15 -4.53 -10.75 2.01
N ALA A 16 -4.50 -11.90 2.69
CA ALA A 16 -4.94 -11.97 4.09
C ALA A 16 -4.07 -11.10 4.98
N GLU A 17 -2.76 -11.14 4.77
CA GLU A 17 -1.84 -10.34 5.57
C GLU A 17 -2.04 -8.85 5.34
N VAL A 18 -2.29 -8.46 4.10
CA VAL A 18 -2.53 -7.05 3.80
C VAL A 18 -3.84 -6.60 4.46
N ALA A 19 -4.87 -7.44 4.40
CA ALA A 19 -6.14 -7.12 5.03
C ALA A 19 -5.94 -6.89 6.53
N GLU A 20 -5.13 -7.74 7.16
CA GLU A 20 -4.87 -7.62 8.57
C GLU A 20 -4.13 -6.32 8.88
N LEU A 21 -3.12 -6.00 8.08
CA LEU A 21 -2.37 -4.77 8.27
C LEU A 21 -3.25 -3.54 8.14
N LEU A 22 -4.18 -3.57 7.19
CA LEU A 22 -5.05 -2.42 6.96
C LEU A 22 -6.28 -2.40 7.86
N GLY A 23 -6.49 -3.48 8.62
CA GLY A 23 -7.64 -3.55 9.49
C GLY A 23 -8.95 -3.73 8.73
N THR A 24 -8.90 -4.44 7.61
CA THR A 24 -10.08 -4.64 6.77
C THR A 24 -10.29 -6.13 6.54
N THR A 25 -11.36 -6.47 5.85
CA THR A 25 -11.55 -7.85 5.41
C THR A 25 -10.76 -8.01 4.11
N GLU A 26 -10.58 -9.26 3.68
CA GLU A 26 -9.82 -9.53 2.46
C GLU A 26 -10.51 -8.96 1.21
N ARG A 27 -11.77 -8.67 1.31
CA ARG A 27 -12.50 -8.11 0.17
C ARG A 27 -11.87 -6.80 -0.29
N PHE A 28 -11.40 -5.99 0.64
CA PHE A 28 -10.83 -4.71 0.30
C PHE A 28 -9.53 -4.83 -0.52
N PRO A 29 -8.51 -5.56 -0.04
CA PRO A 29 -7.31 -5.69 -0.87
C PRO A 29 -7.58 -6.42 -2.18
N ARG A 30 -8.53 -7.37 -2.21
CA ARG A 30 -8.86 -8.02 -3.47
C ARG A 30 -9.42 -7.01 -4.48
N ARG A 31 -10.21 -6.06 -3.98
CA ARG A 31 -10.75 -5.02 -4.85
C ARG A 31 -9.64 -4.11 -5.36
N LEU A 32 -8.69 -3.75 -4.49
CA LEU A 32 -7.58 -2.92 -4.92
C LEU A 32 -6.80 -3.57 -6.05
N ILE A 33 -6.60 -4.88 -5.95
CA ILE A 33 -5.89 -5.63 -6.98
C ILE A 33 -6.70 -5.65 -8.27
N ALA A 34 -7.99 -5.94 -8.15
CA ALA A 34 -8.86 -6.02 -9.32
C ALA A 34 -8.94 -4.68 -10.05
N GLU A 35 -8.91 -3.60 -9.30
CA GLU A 35 -9.00 -2.27 -9.88
C GLU A 35 -7.63 -1.66 -10.19
N ARG A 36 -6.59 -2.45 -10.01
CA ARG A 36 -5.22 -2.02 -10.27
C ARG A 36 -4.84 -0.75 -9.52
N ARG A 37 -5.28 -0.67 -8.28
CA ARG A 37 -5.00 0.49 -7.45
C ARG A 37 -3.84 0.26 -6.49
N ILE A 38 -3.26 -0.92 -6.52
CA ILE A 38 -2.10 -1.24 -5.71
C ILE A 38 -1.21 -2.16 -6.54
N ARG A 39 0.10 -1.98 -6.45
CA ARG A 39 1.01 -2.85 -7.18
C ARG A 39 1.00 -4.24 -6.57
N PHE A 40 1.06 -5.24 -7.39
CA PHE A 40 1.11 -6.61 -6.90
C PHE A 40 1.92 -7.47 -7.87
N VAL A 41 2.29 -8.65 -7.41
CA VAL A 41 3.11 -9.58 -8.18
C VAL A 41 2.38 -10.91 -8.27
N ARG A 42 2.45 -11.51 -9.43
CA ARG A 42 1.94 -12.86 -9.56
C ARG A 42 3.11 -13.82 -9.46
N VAL A 43 3.02 -14.75 -8.54
CA VAL A 43 4.04 -15.76 -8.36
C VAL A 43 3.34 -17.08 -8.67
N GLY A 44 3.47 -17.56 -9.90
CA GLY A 44 2.69 -18.69 -10.35
C GLY A 44 1.23 -18.28 -10.38
N ARG A 45 0.41 -19.01 -9.63
CA ARG A 45 -1.00 -18.67 -9.55
C ARG A 45 -1.33 -17.91 -8.29
N HIS A 46 -0.31 -17.54 -7.54
CA HIS A 46 -0.53 -16.80 -6.30
C HIS A 46 -0.32 -15.31 -6.53
N VAL A 47 -1.10 -14.52 -5.81
CA VAL A 47 -0.94 -13.06 -5.84
C VAL A 47 -0.25 -12.66 -4.56
N ARG A 48 0.75 -11.80 -4.68
CA ARG A 48 1.49 -11.30 -3.52
C ARG A 48 1.65 -9.81 -3.65
N ILE A 49 1.67 -9.12 -2.53
CA ILE A 49 1.79 -7.67 -2.53
C ILE A 49 3.09 -7.30 -1.82
N PRO A 50 4.01 -6.64 -2.52
CA PRO A 50 5.26 -6.22 -1.89
C PRO A 50 4.99 -5.25 -0.75
N GLU A 51 5.79 -5.33 0.30
CA GLU A 51 5.62 -4.40 1.41
C GLU A 51 5.68 -2.96 0.95
N SER A 52 6.58 -2.65 0.01
CA SER A 52 6.70 -1.29 -0.48
C SER A 52 5.41 -0.80 -1.13
N ALA A 53 4.67 -1.70 -1.78
CA ALA A 53 3.41 -1.32 -2.40
C ALA A 53 2.37 -0.98 -1.34
N VAL A 54 2.37 -1.70 -0.23
CA VAL A 54 1.45 -1.41 0.87
C VAL A 54 1.80 -0.07 1.48
N ILE A 55 3.09 0.19 1.68
CA ILE A 55 3.55 1.46 2.23
C ILE A 55 3.12 2.61 1.32
N GLU A 56 3.31 2.45 0.01
CA GLU A 56 2.90 3.47 -0.94
C GLU A 56 1.41 3.74 -0.88
N PHE A 57 0.63 2.67 -0.77
CA PHE A 57 -0.81 2.81 -0.71
C PHE A 57 -1.23 3.56 0.54
N ILE A 58 -0.64 3.21 1.69
CA ILE A 58 -0.96 3.88 2.94
C ILE A 58 -0.54 5.34 2.87
N ALA A 59 0.65 5.60 2.34
CA ALA A 59 1.14 6.97 2.24
C ALA A 59 0.25 7.83 1.36
N ALA A 60 -0.26 7.26 0.28
CA ALA A 60 -1.12 8.00 -0.63
C ALA A 60 -2.45 8.37 0.03
N GLY A 61 -2.87 7.59 1.02
CA GLY A 61 -4.12 7.86 1.71
C GLY A 61 -3.95 8.62 3.02
N LEU A 62 -2.71 9.04 3.30
CA LEU A 62 -2.46 9.76 4.54
C LEU A 62 -3.15 11.10 4.54
N VAL A 63 -3.87 11.38 5.60
CA VAL A 63 -4.52 12.67 5.76
C VAL A 63 -3.85 13.35 6.95
N GLU A 64 -3.18 14.46 6.65
CA GLU A 64 -2.47 15.18 7.69
C GLU A 64 -3.46 15.92 8.58
N PRO A 65 -3.18 16.01 9.86
CA PRO A 65 -4.06 16.75 10.74
C PRO A 65 -3.94 18.22 10.44
N ILE A 66 -5.00 18.94 10.67
CA ILE A 66 -4.95 20.38 10.52
C ILE A 66 -4.28 20.94 11.74
N THR A 67 -3.18 21.67 11.51
CA THR A 67 -2.52 22.26 12.64
C THR A 67 -2.76 23.73 12.51
N ARG A 68 -3.50 24.22 13.38
CA ARG A 68 -3.76 25.54 13.29
C ARG A 68 -2.93 26.28 14.09
N SER A 69 -2.16 25.97 14.52
CA SER A 69 -1.34 26.67 15.29
C SER A 69 -0.28 27.20 14.59
N ARG A 70 -0.31 27.38 14.05
CA ARG A 70 0.48 27.66 13.45
C ARG A 70 0.27 28.60 13.12
N PRO A 71 0.28 29.23 13.52
CA PRO A 71 -0.11 29.94 13.56
C PRO A 71 -0.37 30.42 12.91
N GLY A 72 -0.45 30.36 12.60
CA GLY A 72 -0.79 30.47 12.13
C GLY A 72 -1.48 30.40 11.97
N ARG A 73 -1.60 30.18 12.18
CA ARG A 73 -2.32 29.90 12.20
C ARG A 73 -2.95 29.94 12.87
N VAL A 74 -2.91 30.25 13.29
CA VAL A 74 -3.38 30.23 13.98
C VAL A 74 -3.55 30.29 14.32
N ALA A 75 -3.67 30.47 14.25
CA ALA A 75 -3.66 30.53 14.51
C ALA A 75 -3.57 30.59 14.53
#